data_e5f7d2b70f1566e5ffbca9ffffcf521f
#
_entry.id   e5f7d2b70f1566e5ffbca9ffffcf521f
#
_cell.length_a   1.000
_cell.length_b   1.000
_cell.length_c   1.000
_cell.angle_alpha   90.00
_cell.angle_beta   90.00
_cell.angle_gamma   90.00
#
_symmetry.space_group_name_H-M   'P 1'
#
loop_
_entity.id
_entity.type
_entity.pdbx_description
1 polymer ?
#
loop_
_entity_poly.entity_id
_entity_poly.type
_entity_poly.pdbx_seq_one_letter_code
_entity_poly.pdbx_strand_id
1 'polypeptide(L)'
;MCCSKRNFIYLFCGLMLALNIQMLQAKLGNKIIFIPEDDLKKHGFDVPDGRFGYDCMAESDNLVIFWERSFGKEPAVNMDESKRFYPNEILSEGERYYRYFVDKLKFVQKGKSYTDKYKMIIWMYDDNEKTVYGGAHDNVGMTWFRPCRINGYPYCTLAHELGHSFQFMVEADGGKGFPGTTLYEYTSQWMLWQVHPDWVTIENYHLNNYMKQTHYTLFHKTNQYCAPQFMEYWSYKHGLPVIGRMWSEALKEEDPVSTYMRITKTSQDLFNEEIY
;
A
#
# COMPACT_ATOMS: atom_id res chain seq x y z
N MET A 1 53.30 -24.79 9.78
CA MET A 1 51.84 -25.01 10.00
C MET A 1 51.27 -23.96 10.96
N CYS A 2 51.24 -22.69 10.61
CA CYS A 2 50.74 -21.60 11.51
C CYS A 2 49.79 -20.59 10.85
N CYS A 3 49.33 -20.85 9.60
CA CYS A 3 48.51 -19.86 8.83
C CYS A 3 46.99 -20.16 8.86
N SER A 4 46.58 -21.35 9.35
CA SER A 4 45.17 -21.80 9.29
C SER A 4 44.27 -21.26 10.42
N LYS A 5 44.82 -20.98 11.59
CA LYS A 5 44.03 -20.60 12.76
C LYS A 5 43.56 -19.13 12.72
N ARG A 6 44.31 -18.25 12.07
CA ARG A 6 43.97 -16.79 11.99
C ARG A 6 42.76 -16.53 11.09
N ASN A 7 42.68 -17.19 9.93
CA ASN A 7 41.56 -17.01 9.00
C ASN A 7 40.23 -17.61 9.57
N PHE A 8 40.29 -18.63 10.38
CA PHE A 8 39.11 -19.23 11.02
C PHE A 8 38.53 -18.30 12.10
N ILE A 9 39.38 -17.58 12.83
CA ILE A 9 38.94 -16.60 13.85
C ILE A 9 38.26 -15.38 13.20
N TYR A 10 38.77 -14.87 12.09
CA TYR A 10 38.15 -13.72 11.38
C TYR A 10 36.81 -14.10 10.73
N LEU A 11 36.69 -15.31 10.19
CA LEU A 11 35.44 -15.81 9.64
C LEU A 11 34.38 -15.99 10.73
N PHE A 12 34.76 -16.53 11.88
CA PHE A 12 33.88 -16.74 13.02
C PHE A 12 33.46 -15.44 13.68
N CYS A 13 34.37 -14.47 13.82
CA CYS A 13 34.03 -13.10 14.28
C CYS A 13 33.12 -12.37 13.32
N GLY A 14 33.34 -12.49 12.00
CA GLY A 14 32.44 -11.92 10.99
C GLY A 14 31.04 -12.51 11.01
N LEU A 15 30.91 -13.84 11.17
CA LEU A 15 29.63 -14.52 11.30
C LEU A 15 28.89 -14.14 12.59
N MET A 16 29.61 -14.04 13.69
CA MET A 16 29.04 -13.62 14.99
C MET A 16 28.63 -12.14 14.97
N LEU A 17 29.37 -11.27 14.27
CA LEU A 17 28.97 -9.86 14.09
C LEU A 17 27.72 -9.75 13.22
N ALA A 18 27.63 -10.51 12.13
CA ALA A 18 26.46 -10.54 11.26
C ALA A 18 25.22 -11.11 11.98
N LEU A 19 25.38 -12.18 12.76
CA LEU A 19 24.33 -12.76 13.60
C LEU A 19 23.87 -11.77 14.70
N ASN A 20 24.80 -11.07 15.34
CA ASN A 20 24.48 -10.06 16.35
C ASN A 20 23.76 -8.84 15.73
N ILE A 21 24.12 -8.42 14.52
CA ILE A 21 23.43 -7.36 13.78
C ILE A 21 22.01 -7.82 13.41
N GLN A 22 21.84 -9.03 12.89
CA GLN A 22 20.52 -9.60 12.61
C GLN A 22 19.67 -9.80 13.88
N MET A 23 20.26 -10.24 14.98
CA MET A 23 19.56 -10.36 16.27
C MET A 23 19.23 -8.99 16.88
N LEU A 24 20.06 -7.97 16.67
CA LEU A 24 19.79 -6.60 17.12
C LEU A 24 18.67 -5.97 16.28
N GLN A 25 18.64 -6.19 14.97
CA GLN A 25 17.55 -5.80 14.09
C GLN A 25 16.22 -6.49 14.44
N ALA A 26 16.27 -7.81 14.73
CA ALA A 26 15.11 -8.57 15.20
C ALA A 26 14.61 -8.10 16.59
N LYS A 27 15.52 -7.63 17.44
CA LYS A 27 15.18 -7.15 18.80
C LYS A 27 14.62 -5.72 18.80
N LEU A 28 14.90 -4.92 17.76
CA LEU A 28 14.38 -3.55 17.58
C LEU A 28 13.04 -3.52 16.83
N GLY A 29 12.55 -4.67 16.32
CA GLY A 29 11.28 -4.75 15.60
C GLY A 29 11.28 -4.01 14.26
N ASN A 30 12.45 -3.60 13.76
CA ASN A 30 12.54 -2.82 12.52
C ASN A 30 12.38 -3.73 11.29
N LYS A 31 11.39 -3.40 10.48
CA LYS A 31 11.21 -4.03 9.18
C LYS A 31 12.37 -3.68 8.24
N ILE A 32 12.64 -4.59 7.33
CA ILE A 32 13.74 -4.44 6.36
C ILE A 32 13.26 -3.59 5.18
N ILE A 33 14.11 -2.68 4.72
CA ILE A 33 13.95 -2.07 3.39
C ILE A 33 14.50 -3.10 2.40
N PHE A 34 13.59 -3.72 1.63
CA PHE A 34 13.94 -4.65 0.57
C PHE A 34 13.46 -4.08 -0.77
N ILE A 35 14.40 -3.80 -1.66
CA ILE A 35 14.13 -3.34 -3.01
C ILE A 35 14.39 -4.55 -3.93
N PRO A 36 13.41 -5.03 -4.70
CA PRO A 36 13.60 -6.09 -5.69
C PRO A 36 14.73 -5.76 -6.67
N GLU A 37 15.42 -6.78 -7.17
CA GLU A 37 16.61 -6.59 -8.02
C GLU A 37 16.29 -5.81 -9.31
N ASP A 38 15.15 -6.07 -9.91
CA ASP A 38 14.71 -5.34 -11.12
C ASP A 38 14.42 -3.86 -10.80
N ASP A 39 13.86 -3.57 -9.62
CA ASP A 39 13.65 -2.19 -9.18
C ASP A 39 14.97 -1.49 -8.83
N LEU A 40 15.94 -2.18 -8.23
CA LEU A 40 17.29 -1.64 -8.01
C LEU A 40 17.91 -1.18 -9.32
N LYS A 41 17.86 -2.02 -10.35
CA LYS A 41 18.40 -1.69 -11.70
C LYS A 41 17.59 -0.58 -12.36
N LYS A 42 16.27 -0.69 -12.38
CA LYS A 42 15.36 0.28 -12.99
C LYS A 42 15.52 1.69 -12.41
N HIS A 43 15.77 1.78 -11.11
CA HIS A 43 15.91 3.04 -10.40
C HIS A 43 17.38 3.51 -10.28
N GLY A 44 18.35 2.72 -10.77
CA GLY A 44 19.75 3.09 -10.83
C GLY A 44 20.47 3.07 -9.49
N PHE A 45 20.05 2.21 -8.54
CA PHE A 45 20.76 2.05 -7.26
C PHE A 45 22.12 1.37 -7.41
N ASP A 46 22.33 0.65 -8.50
CA ASP A 46 23.54 -0.11 -8.83
C ASP A 46 24.61 0.71 -9.57
N VAL A 47 24.33 1.96 -9.89
CA VAL A 47 25.27 2.84 -10.58
C VAL A 47 25.58 4.09 -9.74
N PRO A 48 26.84 4.57 -9.75
CA PRO A 48 27.19 5.86 -9.13
C PRO A 48 26.32 6.98 -9.73
N ASP A 49 25.81 7.86 -8.87
CA ASP A 49 24.95 8.99 -9.27
C ASP A 49 23.69 8.60 -10.06
N GLY A 50 23.22 7.37 -9.88
CA GLY A 50 21.96 6.90 -10.47
C GLY A 50 20.74 7.73 -10.06
N ARG A 51 19.63 7.51 -10.73
CA ARG A 51 18.39 8.31 -10.57
C ARG A 51 17.90 8.36 -9.12
N PHE A 52 17.94 7.23 -8.40
CA PHE A 52 17.63 7.11 -6.98
C PHE A 52 18.83 6.64 -6.17
N GLY A 53 18.76 6.75 -4.85
CA GLY A 53 19.78 6.26 -3.94
C GLY A 53 19.40 6.42 -2.48
N TYR A 54 20.14 5.76 -1.60
CA TYR A 54 19.90 5.80 -0.14
C TYR A 54 20.24 7.16 0.49
N ASP A 55 20.79 8.09 -0.26
CA ASP A 55 21.05 9.48 0.15
C ASP A 55 19.84 10.40 -0.10
N CYS A 56 18.77 9.90 -0.76
CA CYS A 56 17.53 10.60 -1.06
C CYS A 56 16.34 9.75 -0.61
N MET A 57 16.22 9.58 0.70
CA MET A 57 15.12 8.81 1.33
C MET A 57 14.78 9.33 2.72
N ALA A 58 13.60 8.95 3.18
CA ALA A 58 13.18 8.98 4.59
C ALA A 58 12.40 7.71 4.92
N GLU A 59 12.37 7.31 6.19
CA GLU A 59 11.68 6.09 6.61
C GLU A 59 10.92 6.27 7.93
N SER A 60 9.92 5.43 8.12
CA SER A 60 9.15 5.26 9.35
C SER A 60 9.12 3.79 9.76
N ASP A 61 8.27 3.38 10.70
CA ASP A 61 8.21 1.99 11.16
C ASP A 61 7.85 1.00 10.04
N ASN A 62 6.89 1.38 9.17
CA ASN A 62 6.31 0.49 8.17
C ASN A 62 6.55 0.94 6.72
N LEU A 63 6.99 2.17 6.51
CA LEU A 63 7.12 2.78 5.20
C LEU A 63 8.53 3.33 4.98
N VAL A 64 8.92 3.41 3.71
CA VAL A 64 10.08 4.16 3.24
C VAL A 64 9.68 4.93 1.99
N ILE A 65 10.10 6.20 1.90
CA ILE A 65 9.96 7.00 0.70
C ILE A 65 11.35 7.22 0.10
N PHE A 66 11.50 6.90 -1.18
CA PHE A 66 12.64 7.25 -2.00
C PHE A 66 12.24 8.31 -3.01
N TRP A 67 13.13 9.25 -3.27
CA TRP A 67 12.89 10.26 -4.30
C TRP A 67 14.11 10.42 -5.21
N GLU A 68 13.87 10.89 -6.42
CA GLU A 68 14.95 11.15 -7.38
C GLU A 68 15.90 12.22 -6.88
N ARG A 69 17.19 12.04 -7.14
CA ARG A 69 18.24 12.99 -6.77
C ARG A 69 18.04 14.39 -7.35
N SER A 70 17.31 14.53 -8.45
CA SER A 70 16.92 15.81 -9.05
C SER A 70 16.12 16.73 -8.12
N PHE A 71 15.41 16.16 -7.12
CA PHE A 71 14.75 16.95 -6.08
C PHE A 71 15.71 17.54 -5.04
N GLY A 72 16.96 17.07 -5.00
CA GLY A 72 17.91 17.38 -3.94
C GLY A 72 17.66 16.57 -2.66
N LYS A 73 18.51 16.80 -1.66
CA LYS A 73 18.40 16.07 -0.37
C LYS A 73 17.23 16.53 0.50
N GLU A 74 16.78 17.76 0.31
CA GLU A 74 15.70 18.38 1.09
C GLU A 74 14.58 18.86 0.16
N PRO A 75 13.71 17.96 -0.32
CA PRO A 75 12.67 18.31 -1.31
C PRO A 75 11.66 19.33 -0.81
N ALA A 76 11.48 19.46 0.51
CA ALA A 76 10.57 20.43 1.12
C ALA A 76 10.95 21.89 0.88
N VAL A 77 12.25 22.16 0.63
CA VAL A 77 12.79 23.52 0.37
C VAL A 77 13.25 23.68 -1.07
N ASN A 78 12.86 22.81 -1.99
CA ASN A 78 13.21 22.94 -3.40
C ASN A 78 12.79 24.31 -3.93
N MET A 79 13.66 24.95 -4.72
CA MET A 79 13.41 26.30 -5.28
C MET A 79 12.22 26.31 -6.22
N ASP A 80 11.99 25.22 -6.96
CA ASP A 80 10.79 25.01 -7.76
C ASP A 80 9.64 24.51 -6.87
N GLU A 81 8.65 25.35 -6.61
CA GLU A 81 7.50 25.01 -5.76
C GLU A 81 6.70 23.83 -6.28
N SER A 82 6.66 23.62 -7.58
CA SER A 82 5.95 22.50 -8.20
C SER A 82 6.58 21.13 -7.89
N LYS A 83 7.85 21.14 -7.45
CA LYS A 83 8.63 19.97 -7.06
C LYS A 83 8.67 19.75 -5.55
N ARG A 84 8.07 20.63 -4.76
CA ARG A 84 8.08 20.50 -3.30
C ARG A 84 7.14 19.41 -2.84
N PHE A 85 7.60 18.62 -1.90
CA PHE A 85 6.80 17.69 -1.10
C PHE A 85 7.45 17.48 0.26
N TYR A 86 6.72 16.91 1.19
CA TYR A 86 7.09 16.82 2.61
C TYR A 86 7.21 15.35 3.03
N PRO A 87 8.38 14.70 2.89
CA PRO A 87 8.55 13.27 3.15
C PRO A 87 8.06 12.82 4.52
N ASN A 88 8.34 13.59 5.57
CA ASN A 88 7.95 13.26 6.93
C ASN A 88 6.43 13.35 7.16
N GLU A 89 5.74 14.28 6.51
CA GLU A 89 4.28 14.37 6.58
C GLU A 89 3.64 13.21 5.82
N ILE A 90 4.15 12.90 4.62
CA ILE A 90 3.71 11.74 3.81
C ILE A 90 3.87 10.45 4.61
N LEU A 91 5.01 10.26 5.27
CA LEU A 91 5.26 9.08 6.10
C LEU A 91 4.34 9.05 7.32
N SER A 92 4.13 10.17 7.99
CA SER A 92 3.24 10.27 9.17
C SER A 92 1.80 9.87 8.82
N GLU A 93 1.26 10.41 7.73
CA GLU A 93 -0.08 10.07 7.26
C GLU A 93 -0.13 8.63 6.73
N GLY A 94 0.85 8.21 5.95
CA GLY A 94 0.97 6.84 5.48
C GLY A 94 1.00 5.82 6.61
N GLU A 95 1.69 6.10 7.72
CA GLU A 95 1.69 5.26 8.92
C GLU A 95 0.31 5.17 9.59
N ARG A 96 -0.44 6.27 9.60
CA ARG A 96 -1.81 6.28 10.11
C ARG A 96 -2.71 5.39 9.27
N TYR A 97 -2.61 5.47 7.92
CA TYR A 97 -3.36 4.63 6.99
C TYR A 97 -2.95 3.17 7.11
N TYR A 98 -1.64 2.89 7.07
CA TYR A 98 -1.09 1.55 7.21
C TYR A 98 -1.64 0.85 8.45
N ARG A 99 -1.53 1.49 9.62
CA ARG A 99 -2.02 0.92 10.89
C ARG A 99 -3.53 0.67 10.85
N TYR A 100 -4.29 1.57 10.26
CA TYR A 100 -5.73 1.39 10.13
C TYR A 100 -6.08 0.20 9.24
N PHE A 101 -5.42 0.07 8.08
CA PHE A 101 -5.65 -1.01 7.12
C PHE A 101 -5.27 -2.38 7.70
N VAL A 102 -4.21 -2.46 8.48
CA VAL A 102 -3.78 -3.68 9.17
C VAL A 102 -4.65 -3.97 10.39
N ASP A 103 -4.84 -3.00 11.28
CA ASP A 103 -5.41 -3.24 12.61
C ASP A 103 -6.93 -3.22 12.62
N LYS A 104 -7.56 -2.42 11.78
CA LYS A 104 -9.02 -2.25 11.73
C LYS A 104 -9.64 -2.98 10.56
N LEU A 105 -9.13 -2.78 9.35
CA LEU A 105 -9.70 -3.40 8.15
C LEU A 105 -9.24 -4.84 7.93
N LYS A 106 -8.13 -5.26 8.57
CA LYS A 106 -7.61 -6.64 8.51
C LYS A 106 -7.30 -7.13 7.08
N PHE A 107 -6.79 -6.25 6.22
CA PHE A 107 -6.39 -6.63 4.86
C PHE A 107 -5.25 -7.65 4.83
N VAL A 108 -4.37 -7.62 5.82
CA VAL A 108 -3.30 -8.60 6.00
C VAL A 108 -3.32 -9.16 7.40
N GLN A 109 -2.84 -10.40 7.56
CA GLN A 109 -2.78 -11.07 8.85
C GLN A 109 -1.42 -10.86 9.50
N LYS A 110 -1.37 -10.09 10.61
CA LYS A 110 -0.16 -9.92 11.41
C LYS A 110 0.45 -11.28 11.80
N GLY A 111 1.77 -11.37 11.72
CA GLY A 111 2.54 -12.57 12.00
C GLY A 111 2.60 -13.57 10.83
N LYS A 112 1.94 -13.29 9.69
CA LYS A 112 1.92 -14.16 8.51
C LYS A 112 2.12 -13.43 7.19
N SER A 113 2.11 -12.11 7.21
CA SER A 113 2.23 -11.29 6.00
C SER A 113 3.68 -10.87 5.75
N TYR A 114 4.04 -10.71 4.48
CA TYR A 114 5.29 -10.06 4.08
C TYR A 114 5.39 -8.63 4.61
N THR A 115 4.26 -7.98 4.89
CA THR A 115 4.24 -6.65 5.55
C THR A 115 4.79 -6.67 6.97
N ASP A 116 4.91 -7.82 7.63
CA ASP A 116 5.58 -7.95 8.92
C ASP A 116 7.11 -7.89 8.80
N LYS A 117 7.63 -8.22 7.61
CA LYS A 117 9.06 -8.33 7.33
C LYS A 117 9.61 -7.11 6.60
N TYR A 118 8.88 -6.61 5.61
CA TYR A 118 9.33 -5.55 4.72
C TYR A 118 8.56 -4.26 4.94
N LYS A 119 9.25 -3.11 4.81
CA LYS A 119 8.60 -1.80 4.67
C LYS A 119 8.00 -1.71 3.28
N MET A 120 6.83 -1.08 3.17
CA MET A 120 6.29 -0.70 1.87
C MET A 120 7.04 0.52 1.34
N ILE A 121 7.19 0.63 0.03
CA ILE A 121 8.00 1.64 -0.63
C ILE A 121 7.11 2.67 -1.32
N ILE A 122 7.42 3.94 -1.11
CA ILE A 122 6.85 5.08 -1.84
C ILE A 122 7.93 5.62 -2.78
N TRP A 123 7.69 5.56 -4.09
CA TRP A 123 8.57 6.11 -5.10
C TRP A 123 8.12 7.49 -5.52
N MET A 124 9.00 8.49 -5.45
CA MET A 124 8.72 9.86 -5.88
C MET A 124 9.54 10.22 -7.11
N TYR A 125 8.86 10.46 -8.22
CA TYR A 125 9.46 10.75 -9.52
C TYR A 125 9.43 12.24 -9.87
N ASP A 126 10.47 12.69 -10.55
CA ASP A 126 10.59 14.04 -11.12
C ASP A 126 10.33 13.97 -12.63
N ASP A 127 9.08 13.77 -12.99
CA ASP A 127 8.60 13.80 -14.37
C ASP A 127 7.23 14.49 -14.45
N ASN A 128 6.72 14.66 -15.67
CA ASN A 128 5.46 15.35 -15.94
C ASN A 128 4.24 14.41 -15.99
N GLU A 129 4.42 13.15 -15.66
CA GLU A 129 3.30 12.21 -15.62
C GLU A 129 2.36 12.55 -14.45
N LYS A 130 1.06 12.47 -14.69
CA LYS A 130 0.04 12.74 -13.67
C LYS A 130 -0.58 11.48 -13.07
N THR A 131 -0.30 10.34 -13.67
CA THR A 131 -0.81 9.06 -13.18
C THR A 131 -0.01 8.61 -11.97
N VAL A 132 -0.72 8.08 -11.00
CA VAL A 132 -0.17 7.48 -9.78
C VAL A 132 -0.64 6.04 -9.69
N TYR A 133 0.08 5.21 -8.99
CA TYR A 133 -0.19 3.78 -8.91
C TYR A 133 0.10 3.24 -7.52
N GLY A 134 -0.70 2.27 -7.08
CA GLY A 134 -0.41 1.39 -5.97
C GLY A 134 -0.32 -0.07 -6.44
N GLY A 135 0.56 -0.86 -5.85
CA GLY A 135 0.77 -2.25 -6.23
C GLY A 135 1.77 -2.96 -5.32
N ALA A 136 2.34 -4.05 -5.81
CA ALA A 136 3.45 -4.75 -5.17
C ALA A 136 4.40 -5.33 -6.22
N HIS A 137 5.66 -5.53 -5.83
CA HIS A 137 6.64 -6.28 -6.59
C HIS A 137 7.46 -7.14 -5.61
N ASP A 138 7.68 -8.42 -5.97
CA ASP A 138 8.43 -9.39 -5.15
C ASP A 138 8.06 -9.34 -3.65
N ASN A 139 6.76 -9.39 -3.35
CA ASN A 139 6.22 -9.39 -1.99
C ASN A 139 6.43 -8.08 -1.20
N VAL A 140 6.71 -6.97 -1.89
CA VAL A 140 6.81 -5.64 -1.28
C VAL A 140 5.73 -4.74 -1.86
N GLY A 141 4.88 -4.19 -1.01
CA GLY A 141 3.90 -3.17 -1.40
C GLY A 141 4.61 -1.89 -1.85
N MET A 142 4.15 -1.31 -2.94
CA MET A 142 4.76 -0.12 -3.52
C MET A 142 3.71 0.87 -4.01
N THR A 143 4.08 2.14 -3.99
CA THR A 143 3.31 3.22 -4.60
C THR A 143 4.22 4.13 -5.42
N TRP A 144 3.70 4.71 -6.51
CA TRP A 144 4.47 5.55 -7.43
C TRP A 144 3.81 6.91 -7.59
N PHE A 145 4.49 7.96 -7.14
CA PHE A 145 3.95 9.32 -7.05
C PHE A 145 4.76 10.36 -7.81
N ARG A 146 4.12 11.52 -7.99
CA ARG A 146 4.71 12.81 -8.37
C ARG A 146 4.24 13.89 -7.39
N PRO A 147 5.05 14.93 -7.13
CA PRO A 147 4.69 15.96 -6.15
C PRO A 147 3.29 16.56 -6.36
N CYS A 148 2.90 16.80 -7.60
CA CYS A 148 1.59 17.38 -7.94
C CYS A 148 0.38 16.54 -7.45
N ARG A 149 0.60 15.30 -7.02
CA ARG A 149 -0.45 14.38 -6.54
C ARG A 149 -0.38 14.11 -5.03
N ILE A 150 0.66 14.62 -4.35
CA ILE A 150 0.94 14.27 -2.94
C ILE A 150 1.62 15.43 -2.18
N ASN A 151 1.49 16.67 -2.64
CA ASN A 151 2.23 17.81 -2.07
C ASN A 151 1.55 18.48 -0.86
N GLY A 152 0.44 17.97 -0.38
CA GLY A 152 -0.23 18.54 0.79
C GLY A 152 -1.45 17.75 1.27
N TYR A 153 -1.82 18.05 2.53
CA TYR A 153 -3.05 17.49 3.11
C TYR A 153 -4.29 17.87 2.27
N PRO A 154 -5.27 16.94 2.10
CA PRO A 154 -5.51 15.75 2.92
C PRO A 154 -4.93 14.42 2.38
N TYR A 155 -3.94 14.34 1.59
CA TYR A 155 -3.27 13.11 1.10
C TYR A 155 -4.22 11.96 0.68
N CYS A 156 -5.40 12.28 0.14
CA CYS A 156 -6.41 11.27 -0.27
C CYS A 156 -5.83 10.28 -1.29
N THR A 157 -5.03 10.79 -2.23
CA THR A 157 -4.38 9.95 -3.23
C THR A 157 -3.42 8.94 -2.60
N LEU A 158 -2.68 9.32 -1.52
CA LEU A 158 -1.81 8.37 -0.80
C LEU A 158 -2.63 7.25 -0.15
N ALA A 159 -3.75 7.58 0.49
CA ALA A 159 -4.62 6.58 1.10
C ALA A 159 -5.17 5.60 0.06
N HIS A 160 -5.57 6.10 -1.10
CA HIS A 160 -6.08 5.31 -2.22
C HIS A 160 -5.00 4.35 -2.77
N GLU A 161 -3.83 4.87 -3.13
CA GLU A 161 -2.76 4.05 -3.74
C GLU A 161 -2.16 3.05 -2.74
N LEU A 162 -2.08 3.43 -1.46
CA LEU A 162 -1.67 2.49 -0.42
C LEU A 162 -2.71 1.37 -0.25
N GLY A 163 -4.00 1.67 -0.44
CA GLY A 163 -5.07 0.68 -0.51
C GLY A 163 -4.81 -0.36 -1.58
N HIS A 164 -4.45 0.05 -2.81
CA HIS A 164 -4.04 -0.88 -3.86
C HIS A 164 -2.83 -1.73 -3.45
N SER A 165 -1.82 -1.12 -2.83
CA SER A 165 -0.67 -1.90 -2.34
C SER A 165 -1.09 -3.00 -1.38
N PHE A 166 -2.04 -2.75 -0.47
CA PHE A 166 -2.58 -3.78 0.42
C PHE A 166 -3.38 -4.87 -0.30
N GLN A 167 -4.11 -4.55 -1.35
CA GLN A 167 -4.79 -5.55 -2.19
C GLN A 167 -3.79 -6.51 -2.84
N PHE A 168 -2.68 -5.98 -3.38
CA PHE A 168 -1.59 -6.80 -3.93
C PHE A 168 -0.85 -7.59 -2.84
N MET A 169 -0.74 -7.06 -1.62
CA MET A 169 -0.16 -7.82 -0.51
C MET A 169 -1.02 -9.02 -0.09
N VAL A 170 -2.35 -8.96 -0.24
CA VAL A 170 -3.21 -10.13 -0.06
C VAL A 170 -2.80 -11.26 -1.01
N GLU A 171 -2.55 -10.93 -2.29
CA GLU A 171 -2.11 -11.91 -3.30
C GLU A 171 -0.68 -12.43 -2.99
N ALA A 172 0.23 -11.52 -2.61
CA ALA A 172 1.59 -11.89 -2.19
C ALA A 172 1.60 -12.85 -0.99
N ASP A 173 0.68 -12.69 -0.05
CA ASP A 173 0.51 -13.54 1.12
C ASP A 173 -0.21 -14.87 0.81
N GLY A 174 -0.53 -15.13 -0.46
CA GLY A 174 -1.15 -16.38 -0.94
C GLY A 174 -2.68 -16.37 -0.96
N GLY A 175 -3.32 -15.24 -0.67
CA GLY A 175 -4.74 -15.03 -0.92
C GLY A 175 -5.01 -14.89 -2.42
N LYS A 176 -6.23 -15.20 -2.87
CA LYS A 176 -6.58 -15.05 -4.30
C LYS A 176 -6.81 -13.58 -4.65
N GLY A 177 -7.44 -12.82 -3.78
CA GLY A 177 -7.94 -11.49 -4.12
C GLY A 177 -8.96 -11.51 -5.28
N PHE A 178 -9.08 -10.37 -5.98
CA PHE A 178 -9.97 -10.21 -7.13
C PHE A 178 -9.25 -9.53 -8.30
N PRO A 179 -8.17 -10.14 -8.84
CA PRO A 179 -7.34 -9.52 -9.87
C PRO A 179 -8.14 -9.17 -11.12
N GLY A 180 -7.82 -8.02 -11.72
CA GLY A 180 -8.39 -7.58 -13.00
C GLY A 180 -9.86 -7.13 -12.92
N THR A 181 -10.44 -6.99 -11.73
CA THR A 181 -11.82 -6.53 -11.54
C THR A 181 -11.88 -5.04 -11.19
N THR A 182 -13.04 -4.44 -11.41
CA THR A 182 -13.31 -3.06 -10.95
C THR A 182 -13.31 -2.93 -9.44
N LEU A 183 -13.39 -4.05 -8.71
CA LEU A 183 -13.38 -4.08 -7.26
C LEU A 183 -12.10 -3.47 -6.65
N TYR A 184 -10.98 -3.47 -7.39
CA TYR A 184 -9.76 -2.79 -6.97
C TYR A 184 -10.04 -1.32 -6.62
N GLU A 185 -10.65 -0.59 -7.54
CA GLU A 185 -10.95 0.83 -7.35
C GLU A 185 -12.00 1.09 -6.28
N TYR A 186 -13.10 0.31 -6.31
CA TYR A 186 -14.14 0.41 -5.29
C TYR A 186 -13.59 0.19 -3.87
N THR A 187 -12.74 -0.82 -3.71
CA THR A 187 -12.18 -1.14 -2.40
C THR A 187 -11.19 -0.07 -1.95
N SER A 188 -10.32 0.41 -2.86
CA SER A 188 -9.35 1.44 -2.53
C SER A 188 -10.03 2.78 -2.18
N GLN A 189 -11.11 3.15 -2.88
CA GLN A 189 -11.94 4.31 -2.54
C GLN A 189 -12.63 4.13 -1.17
N TRP A 190 -13.11 2.93 -0.86
CA TRP A 190 -13.68 2.65 0.45
C TRP A 190 -12.60 2.73 1.56
N MET A 191 -11.39 2.19 1.33
CA MET A 191 -10.27 2.29 2.27
C MET A 191 -9.87 3.74 2.53
N LEU A 192 -9.81 4.57 1.48
CA LEU A 192 -9.62 6.01 1.58
C LEU A 192 -10.68 6.64 2.47
N TRP A 193 -11.97 6.32 2.25
CA TRP A 193 -13.07 6.88 3.04
C TRP A 193 -12.98 6.49 4.52
N GLN A 194 -12.48 5.29 4.84
CA GLN A 194 -12.29 4.85 6.23
C GLN A 194 -11.24 5.69 6.99
N VAL A 195 -10.27 6.24 6.32
CA VAL A 195 -9.21 7.07 6.93
C VAL A 195 -9.42 8.58 6.75
N HIS A 196 -10.30 8.96 5.82
CA HIS A 196 -10.77 10.32 5.58
C HIS A 196 -12.32 10.35 5.56
N PRO A 197 -12.98 10.38 6.74
CA PRO A 197 -14.44 10.34 6.82
C PRO A 197 -15.13 11.50 6.08
N ASP A 198 -14.45 12.61 5.92
CA ASP A 198 -14.88 13.81 5.18
C ASP A 198 -14.56 13.77 3.68
N TRP A 199 -14.02 12.67 3.17
CA TRP A 199 -13.67 12.50 1.76
C TRP A 199 -14.81 12.86 0.80
N VAL A 200 -16.05 12.43 1.10
CA VAL A 200 -17.22 12.72 0.27
C VAL A 200 -17.50 14.24 0.16
N THR A 201 -17.06 15.02 1.13
CA THR A 201 -17.15 16.48 1.13
C THR A 201 -15.99 17.11 0.37
N ILE A 202 -14.77 16.63 0.61
CA ILE A 202 -13.53 17.13 -0.01
C ILE A 202 -13.54 16.85 -1.51
N GLU A 203 -13.88 15.63 -1.91
CA GLU A 203 -13.96 15.17 -3.30
C GLU A 203 -15.42 14.95 -3.72
N ASN A 204 -16.28 15.90 -3.44
CA ASN A 204 -17.73 15.85 -3.65
C ASN A 204 -18.15 15.48 -5.09
N TYR A 205 -17.28 15.70 -6.07
CA TYR A 205 -17.56 15.34 -7.46
C TYR A 205 -17.78 13.82 -7.64
N HIS A 206 -17.20 12.98 -6.82
CA HIS A 206 -17.45 11.53 -6.83
C HIS A 206 -18.91 11.22 -6.47
N LEU A 207 -19.42 11.81 -5.38
CA LEU A 207 -20.82 11.65 -5.00
C LEU A 207 -21.76 12.17 -6.09
N ASN A 208 -21.47 13.36 -6.63
CA ASN A 208 -22.27 13.95 -7.71
C ASN A 208 -22.30 13.09 -8.97
N ASN A 209 -21.19 12.41 -9.30
CA ASN A 209 -21.13 11.47 -10.41
C ASN A 209 -21.95 10.21 -10.11
N TYR A 210 -21.82 9.65 -8.93
CA TYR A 210 -22.59 8.48 -8.50
C TYR A 210 -24.10 8.75 -8.60
N MET A 211 -24.58 9.88 -8.09
CA MET A 211 -26.02 10.23 -8.12
C MET A 211 -26.60 10.31 -9.53
N LYS A 212 -25.77 10.56 -10.55
CA LYS A 212 -26.19 10.54 -11.96
C LYS A 212 -26.16 9.13 -12.57
N GLN A 213 -25.56 8.16 -11.90
CA GLN A 213 -25.21 6.85 -12.46
C GLN A 213 -25.69 5.69 -11.60
N THR A 214 -26.67 5.93 -10.72
CA THR A 214 -27.23 4.90 -9.80
C THR A 214 -27.95 3.75 -10.52
N HIS A 215 -28.28 3.94 -11.81
CA HIS A 215 -28.92 2.90 -12.65
C HIS A 215 -27.95 1.81 -13.15
N TYR A 216 -26.64 1.99 -12.98
CA TYR A 216 -25.68 0.96 -13.31
C TYR A 216 -25.63 -0.14 -12.22
N THR A 217 -25.33 -1.35 -12.66
CA THR A 217 -25.20 -2.50 -11.77
C THR A 217 -24.04 -2.34 -10.78
N LEU A 218 -24.11 -3.10 -9.70
CA LEU A 218 -23.02 -3.23 -8.73
C LEU A 218 -21.70 -3.57 -9.45
N PHE A 219 -20.61 -2.93 -9.07
CA PHE A 219 -19.26 -3.05 -9.68
C PHE A 219 -19.18 -2.62 -11.15
N HIS A 220 -20.11 -1.83 -11.65
CA HIS A 220 -20.00 -1.31 -13.01
C HIS A 220 -18.79 -0.36 -13.13
N LYS A 221 -17.98 -0.53 -14.19
CA LYS A 221 -16.73 0.23 -14.40
C LYS A 221 -16.93 1.75 -14.33
N THR A 222 -18.05 2.27 -14.79
CA THR A 222 -18.35 3.71 -14.75
C THR A 222 -18.38 4.29 -13.34
N ASN A 223 -18.76 3.46 -12.34
CA ASN A 223 -18.88 3.87 -10.94
C ASN A 223 -17.67 3.50 -10.07
N GLN A 224 -16.61 2.94 -10.66
CA GLN A 224 -15.49 2.35 -9.88
C GLN A 224 -14.85 3.30 -8.86
N TYR A 225 -14.83 4.61 -9.12
CA TYR A 225 -14.28 5.61 -8.22
C TYR A 225 -15.33 6.33 -7.36
N CYS A 226 -16.60 6.17 -7.63
CA CYS A 226 -17.64 7.00 -7.03
C CYS A 226 -18.72 6.23 -6.24
N ALA A 227 -18.67 4.92 -6.18
CA ALA A 227 -19.69 4.10 -5.51
C ALA A 227 -19.15 3.15 -4.42
N PRO A 228 -18.33 3.60 -3.45
CA PRO A 228 -17.91 2.74 -2.35
C PRO A 228 -19.01 2.51 -1.30
N GLN A 229 -20.18 3.11 -1.44
CA GLN A 229 -21.24 3.15 -0.43
C GLN A 229 -21.76 1.76 -0.06
N PHE A 230 -21.83 0.82 -0.99
CA PHE A 230 -22.28 -0.53 -0.67
C PHE A 230 -21.26 -1.31 0.16
N MET A 231 -19.95 -1.04 0.00
CA MET A 231 -18.91 -1.61 0.88
C MET A 231 -19.04 -1.03 2.30
N GLU A 232 -19.38 0.26 2.40
CA GLU A 232 -19.68 0.87 3.69
C GLU A 232 -20.90 0.21 4.34
N TYR A 233 -21.97 -0.05 3.58
CA TYR A 233 -23.12 -0.78 4.07
C TYR A 233 -22.74 -2.18 4.54
N TRP A 234 -21.96 -2.94 3.78
CA TRP A 234 -21.51 -4.27 4.18
C TRP A 234 -20.65 -4.23 5.44
N SER A 235 -19.74 -3.26 5.54
CA SER A 235 -18.91 -3.10 6.74
C SER A 235 -19.71 -2.68 7.96
N TYR A 236 -20.73 -1.86 7.79
CA TYR A 236 -21.69 -1.53 8.85
C TYR A 236 -22.45 -2.76 9.33
N LYS A 237 -22.92 -3.60 8.42
CA LYS A 237 -23.73 -4.79 8.71
C LYS A 237 -22.92 -5.93 9.34
N HIS A 238 -21.68 -6.16 8.89
CA HIS A 238 -20.87 -7.33 9.25
C HIS A 238 -19.58 -6.99 10.00
N GLY A 239 -19.32 -5.71 10.25
CA GLY A 239 -18.13 -5.19 10.89
C GLY A 239 -17.02 -4.84 9.89
N LEU A 240 -16.19 -3.88 10.26
CA LEU A 240 -15.11 -3.33 9.41
C LEU A 240 -14.21 -4.36 8.71
N PRO A 241 -13.86 -5.53 9.34
CA PRO A 241 -13.00 -6.51 8.68
C PRO A 241 -13.62 -7.25 7.49
N VAL A 242 -14.93 -7.12 7.24
CA VAL A 242 -15.59 -7.95 6.21
C VAL A 242 -15.00 -7.78 4.83
N ILE A 243 -14.64 -6.55 4.45
CA ILE A 243 -14.06 -6.28 3.13
C ILE A 243 -12.65 -6.88 3.02
N GLY A 244 -11.79 -6.69 4.05
CA GLY A 244 -10.47 -7.33 4.08
C GLY A 244 -10.55 -8.86 4.04
N ARG A 245 -11.54 -9.45 4.73
CA ARG A 245 -11.82 -10.88 4.68
C ARG A 245 -12.28 -11.33 3.29
N MET A 246 -13.11 -10.57 2.60
CA MET A 246 -13.48 -10.88 1.22
C MET A 246 -12.24 -11.05 0.34
N TRP A 247 -11.28 -10.13 0.46
CA TRP A 247 -10.03 -10.19 -0.29
C TRP A 247 -9.17 -11.41 0.09
N SER A 248 -8.95 -11.65 1.39
CA SER A 248 -8.04 -12.69 1.89
C SER A 248 -8.64 -14.09 1.87
N GLU A 249 -9.98 -14.23 1.99
CA GLU A 249 -10.69 -15.51 2.06
C GLU A 249 -11.34 -15.91 0.71
N ALA A 250 -11.15 -15.13 -0.37
CA ALA A 250 -11.70 -15.47 -1.70
C ALA A 250 -11.16 -16.82 -2.20
N LEU A 251 -12.04 -17.67 -2.73
CA LEU A 251 -11.68 -18.93 -3.35
C LEU A 251 -11.49 -18.78 -4.86
N LYS A 252 -10.76 -19.72 -5.48
CA LYS A 252 -10.31 -19.60 -6.88
C LYS A 252 -11.42 -19.29 -7.88
N GLU A 253 -12.59 -19.88 -7.70
CA GLU A 253 -13.72 -19.76 -8.65
C GLU A 253 -14.77 -18.73 -8.19
N GLU A 254 -14.52 -18.02 -7.09
CA GLU A 254 -15.48 -17.06 -6.56
C GLU A 254 -15.31 -15.67 -7.16
N ASP A 255 -16.42 -15.03 -7.44
CA ASP A 255 -16.55 -13.60 -7.64
C ASP A 255 -16.75 -12.87 -6.27
N PRO A 256 -16.70 -11.53 -6.24
CA PRO A 256 -16.86 -10.77 -4.99
C PRO A 256 -18.17 -11.03 -4.26
N VAL A 257 -19.29 -11.18 -4.99
CA VAL A 257 -20.62 -11.42 -4.38
C VAL A 257 -20.69 -12.80 -3.78
N SER A 258 -20.24 -13.82 -4.51
CA SER A 258 -20.18 -15.20 -4.02
C SER A 258 -19.33 -15.33 -2.77
N THR A 259 -18.16 -14.67 -2.75
CA THR A 259 -17.30 -14.62 -1.56
C THR A 259 -18.00 -13.95 -0.39
N TYR A 260 -18.61 -12.76 -0.60
CA TYR A 260 -19.36 -12.05 0.42
C TYR A 260 -20.46 -12.93 1.03
N MET A 261 -21.31 -13.52 0.18
CA MET A 261 -22.40 -14.39 0.63
C MET A 261 -21.88 -15.57 1.46
N ARG A 262 -20.80 -16.21 1.04
CA ARG A 262 -20.21 -17.35 1.75
C ARG A 262 -19.67 -16.95 3.13
N ILE A 263 -18.84 -15.90 3.21
CA ILE A 263 -18.17 -15.52 4.47
C ILE A 263 -19.14 -14.89 5.48
N THR A 264 -20.22 -14.27 5.01
CA THR A 264 -21.26 -13.66 5.86
C THR A 264 -22.44 -14.59 6.13
N LYS A 265 -22.53 -15.72 5.40
CA LYS A 265 -23.69 -16.63 5.40
C LYS A 265 -24.99 -15.95 4.92
N THR A 266 -24.88 -14.95 4.06
CA THR A 266 -26.01 -14.26 3.44
C THR A 266 -26.59 -15.17 2.34
N SER A 267 -27.90 -15.43 2.37
CA SER A 267 -28.58 -16.16 1.30
C SER A 267 -28.79 -15.29 0.06
N GLN A 268 -29.09 -15.90 -1.09
CA GLN A 268 -29.40 -15.15 -2.31
C GLN A 268 -30.57 -14.19 -2.11
N ASP A 269 -31.62 -14.62 -1.41
CA ASP A 269 -32.79 -13.79 -1.16
C ASP A 269 -32.47 -12.58 -0.29
N LEU A 270 -31.69 -12.78 0.79
CA LEU A 270 -31.20 -11.68 1.63
C LEU A 270 -30.27 -10.75 0.86
N PHE A 271 -29.38 -11.27 0.00
CA PHE A 271 -28.54 -10.43 -0.83
C PHE A 271 -29.35 -9.59 -1.81
N ASN A 272 -30.37 -10.16 -2.42
CA ASN A 272 -31.27 -9.43 -3.31
C ASN A 272 -31.99 -8.30 -2.58
N GLU A 273 -32.40 -8.50 -1.32
CA GLU A 273 -33.01 -7.46 -0.48
C GLU A 273 -31.99 -6.34 -0.13
N GLU A 274 -30.69 -6.66 -0.04
CA GLU A 274 -29.65 -5.69 0.29
C GLU A 274 -29.34 -4.71 -0.85
N ILE A 275 -29.55 -5.12 -2.11
CA ILE A 275 -29.26 -4.29 -3.29
C ILE A 275 -30.47 -3.48 -3.76
N TYR A 276 -31.65 -3.68 -3.22
CA TYR A 276 -32.85 -2.88 -3.49
C TYR A 276 -33.06 -1.80 -2.42
#